data_21ff2070258271bf44fb2058787ede13
#
_entry.id   21ff2070258271bf44fb2058787ede13
#
_cell.length_a   1.000
_cell.length_b   1.000
_cell.length_c   1.000
_cell.angle_alpha   90.00
_cell.angle_beta   90.00
_cell.angle_gamma   90.00
#
_symmetry.space_group_name_H-M   'P 1'
#
loop_
_entity.id
_entity.type
_entity.pdbx_description
1 polymer ?
#
loop_
_entity_poly.entity_id
_entity_poly.type
_entity_poly.pdbx_seq_one_letter_code
_entity_poly.pdbx_strand_id
1 'polypeptide(L)'
;MPTLGAKNGVKLYDMIGLDYNDPKWDELLDQMTFDEMNSLIGDAFHWTMPVKSVEAPGTRDENGPQGLTASLLGNDKSQLTATAFTSEDVMAASFNTEI
;
A
#
# COMPACT_ATOMS: atom_id res chain seq x y z
N MET A 1 3.07 -10.67 24.85
CA MET A 1 1.94 -10.79 23.89
C MET A 1 1.64 -9.41 23.37
N PRO A 2 1.50 -9.22 22.06
CA PRO A 2 1.08 -7.93 21.50
C PRO A 2 -0.37 -7.61 21.90
N THR A 3 -0.67 -6.33 22.01
CA THR A 3 -2.04 -5.86 22.23
C THR A 3 -2.80 -5.90 20.89
N LEU A 4 -4.03 -6.42 20.91
CA LEU A 4 -4.88 -6.54 19.75
C LEU A 4 -6.27 -5.98 20.05
N GLY A 5 -6.87 -5.32 19.06
CA GLY A 5 -8.25 -4.88 19.12
C GLY A 5 -8.54 -3.80 20.15
N ALA A 6 -7.54 -3.01 20.54
CA ALA A 6 -7.72 -1.90 21.47
C ALA A 6 -8.67 -0.84 20.87
N LYS A 7 -9.39 -0.14 21.72
CA LYS A 7 -10.35 0.91 21.32
C LYS A 7 -9.79 2.31 21.64
N ASN A 8 -8.67 2.64 21.02
CA ASN A 8 -7.98 3.92 21.26
C ASN A 8 -8.55 5.09 20.46
N GLY A 9 -9.39 4.81 19.45
CA GLY A 9 -10.01 5.84 18.62
C GLY A 9 -9.07 6.58 17.69
N VAL A 10 -7.88 6.02 17.42
CA VAL A 10 -6.88 6.62 16.54
C VAL A 10 -7.12 6.13 15.10
N LYS A 11 -7.13 7.05 14.15
CA LYS A 11 -7.30 6.74 12.72
C LYS A 11 -6.00 7.01 11.99
N LEU A 12 -5.78 6.29 10.88
CA LEU A 12 -4.54 6.44 10.12
C LEU A 12 -4.29 7.90 9.70
N TYR A 13 -5.31 8.61 9.29
CA TYR A 13 -5.15 10.01 8.86
C TYR A 13 -4.76 10.96 10.00
N ASP A 14 -5.01 10.59 11.28
CA ASP A 14 -4.56 11.36 12.44
C ASP A 14 -3.04 11.36 12.58
N MET A 15 -2.36 10.46 11.87
CA MET A 15 -0.91 10.28 11.94
C MET A 15 -0.15 11.19 10.98
N ILE A 16 -0.83 11.96 10.14
CA ILE A 16 -0.20 12.85 9.17
C ILE A 16 0.70 13.87 9.90
N GLY A 17 1.96 13.92 9.50
CA GLY A 17 2.94 14.83 10.07
C GLY A 17 3.58 14.41 11.38
N LEU A 18 3.22 13.24 11.91
CA LEU A 18 3.86 12.71 13.12
C LEU A 18 5.23 12.11 12.82
N ASP A 19 6.14 12.26 13.79
CA ASP A 19 7.45 11.61 13.73
C ASP A 19 7.29 10.08 13.71
N TYR A 20 8.19 9.39 13.01
CA TYR A 20 8.21 7.93 12.94
C TYR A 20 8.25 7.27 14.34
N ASN A 21 8.94 7.89 15.29
CA ASN A 21 9.09 7.36 16.66
C ASN A 21 8.01 7.86 17.62
N ASP A 22 6.98 8.57 17.15
CA ASP A 22 5.90 9.02 18.00
C ASP A 22 5.16 7.81 18.60
N PRO A 23 4.98 7.74 19.93
CA PRO A 23 4.30 6.62 20.59
C PRO A 23 2.84 6.43 20.14
N LYS A 24 2.24 7.41 19.51
CA LYS A 24 0.88 7.30 18.95
C LYS A 24 0.76 6.22 17.87
N TRP A 25 1.86 5.87 17.18
CA TRP A 25 1.89 4.75 16.25
C TRP A 25 1.58 3.42 16.94
N ASP A 26 2.07 3.20 18.15
CA ASP A 26 1.77 1.99 18.93
C ASP A 26 0.29 1.96 19.31
N GLU A 27 -0.30 3.09 19.69
CA GLU A 27 -1.73 3.20 19.97
C GLU A 27 -2.59 2.86 18.74
N LEU A 28 -2.17 3.29 17.55
CA LEU A 28 -2.82 2.95 16.30
C LEU A 28 -2.76 1.45 16.02
N LEU A 29 -1.55 0.89 16.08
CA LEU A 29 -1.31 -0.53 15.78
C LEU A 29 -2.01 -1.47 16.75
N ASP A 30 -2.12 -1.09 18.03
CA ASP A 30 -2.80 -1.88 19.04
C ASP A 30 -4.30 -2.08 18.76
N GLN A 31 -4.88 -1.24 17.91
CA GLN A 31 -6.28 -1.37 17.49
C GLN A 31 -6.53 -2.47 16.48
N MET A 32 -5.51 -2.92 15.74
CA MET A 32 -5.67 -3.95 14.73
C MET A 32 -6.02 -5.30 15.35
N THR A 33 -6.92 -6.03 14.69
CA THR A 33 -7.26 -7.39 15.08
C THR A 33 -6.35 -8.40 14.40
N PHE A 34 -6.31 -9.62 14.93
CA PHE A 34 -5.57 -10.72 14.30
C PHE A 34 -6.08 -10.99 12.86
N ASP A 35 -7.40 -10.96 12.67
CA ASP A 35 -7.99 -11.20 11.34
C ASP A 35 -7.58 -10.12 10.33
N GLU A 36 -7.53 -8.86 10.76
CA GLU A 36 -7.06 -7.76 9.90
C GLU A 36 -5.59 -7.93 9.51
N MET A 37 -4.74 -8.31 10.44
CA MET A 37 -3.32 -8.57 10.18
C MET A 37 -3.14 -9.74 9.22
N ASN A 38 -3.89 -10.82 9.44
CA ASN A 38 -3.86 -11.99 8.59
C ASN A 38 -4.32 -11.67 7.16
N SER A 39 -5.40 -10.90 7.03
CA SER A 39 -5.91 -10.46 5.74
C SER A 39 -4.89 -9.56 5.01
N LEU A 40 -4.26 -8.65 5.72
CA LEU A 40 -3.26 -7.75 5.15
C LEU A 40 -2.05 -8.50 4.57
N ILE A 41 -1.66 -9.60 5.20
CA ILE A 41 -0.52 -10.41 4.77
C ILE A 41 -0.90 -11.37 3.65
N GLY A 42 -2.08 -12.00 3.73
CA GLY A 42 -2.40 -13.19 2.95
C GLY A 42 -3.45 -13.06 1.86
N ASP A 43 -4.31 -12.05 1.90
CA ASP A 43 -5.51 -12.04 1.06
C ASP A 43 -5.37 -11.24 -0.24
N ALA A 44 -4.35 -10.44 -0.40
CA ALA A 44 -4.20 -9.59 -1.56
C ALA A 44 -2.99 -9.97 -2.41
N PHE A 45 -3.18 -10.01 -3.72
CA PHE A 45 -2.10 -10.29 -4.68
C PHE A 45 -1.47 -9.00 -5.20
N HIS A 46 -2.27 -8.15 -5.85
CA HIS A 46 -1.86 -6.83 -6.35
C HIS A 46 -2.54 -5.70 -5.57
N TRP A 47 -2.96 -5.96 -4.36
CA TRP A 47 -3.74 -5.02 -3.58
C TRP A 47 -3.16 -4.89 -2.18
N THR A 48 -3.47 -3.78 -1.52
CA THR A 48 -3.34 -3.66 -0.08
C THR A 48 -4.75 -3.71 0.51
N MET A 49 -5.00 -4.69 1.38
CA MET A 49 -6.31 -4.85 1.99
C MET A 49 -6.64 -3.68 2.90
N PRO A 50 -7.91 -3.27 2.98
CA PRO A 50 -8.30 -2.23 3.92
C PRO A 50 -8.19 -2.73 5.36
N VAL A 51 -7.85 -1.83 6.28
CA VAL A 51 -7.82 -2.13 7.73
C VAL A 51 -8.82 -1.21 8.41
N LYS A 52 -10.00 -1.76 8.72
CA LYS A 52 -11.14 -0.98 9.21
C LYS A 52 -10.92 -0.36 10.58
N SER A 53 -10.23 -1.07 11.48
CA SER A 53 -10.01 -0.61 12.85
C SER A 53 -9.21 0.70 12.92
N VAL A 54 -8.39 1.00 11.92
CA VAL A 54 -7.59 2.22 11.81
C VAL A 54 -8.03 3.12 10.66
N GLU A 55 -9.13 2.79 9.99
CA GLU A 55 -9.65 3.48 8.82
C GLU A 55 -8.62 3.63 7.68
N ALA A 56 -7.78 2.63 7.49
CA ALA A 56 -6.89 2.56 6.34
C ALA A 56 -7.66 2.04 5.11
N PRO A 57 -7.70 2.79 4.01
CA PRO A 57 -8.38 2.33 2.80
C PRO A 57 -7.62 1.22 2.11
N GLY A 58 -8.35 0.37 1.37
CA GLY A 58 -7.74 -0.57 0.45
C GLY A 58 -7.21 0.15 -0.78
N THR A 59 -6.10 -0.34 -1.31
CA THR A 59 -5.50 0.18 -2.54
C THR A 59 -5.24 -0.95 -3.52
N ARG A 60 -5.16 -0.61 -4.79
CA ARG A 60 -4.81 -1.56 -5.85
C ARG A 60 -3.51 -1.12 -6.51
N ASP A 61 -2.60 -2.06 -6.61
CA ASP A 61 -1.31 -1.88 -7.27
C ASP A 61 -1.33 -2.66 -8.58
N GLU A 62 -0.71 -2.13 -9.61
CA GLU A 62 -0.72 -2.75 -10.91
C GLU A 62 0.69 -2.86 -11.48
N ASN A 63 0.87 -3.83 -12.36
CA ASN A 63 2.11 -3.96 -13.10
C ASN A 63 2.28 -2.80 -14.07
N GLY A 64 3.49 -2.33 -14.24
CA GLY A 64 3.77 -1.25 -15.18
C GLY A 64 5.21 -0.76 -15.12
N PRO A 65 6.23 -1.66 -14.97
CA PRO A 65 7.62 -1.20 -14.85
C PRO A 65 8.13 -0.49 -16.10
N GLN A 66 7.47 -0.69 -17.24
CA GLN A 66 7.80 -0.03 -18.51
C GLN A 66 6.76 1.02 -18.92
N GLY A 67 5.80 1.31 -18.06
CA GLY A 67 4.69 2.23 -18.31
C GLY A 67 3.35 1.64 -17.91
N LEU A 68 2.27 2.34 -18.20
CA LEU A 68 0.92 1.88 -17.92
C LEU A 68 0.58 0.62 -18.68
N THR A 69 -0.10 -0.31 -18.02
CA THR A 69 -0.50 -1.58 -18.64
C THR A 69 -2.01 -1.64 -18.92
N ALA A 70 -2.39 -2.54 -19.82
CA ALA A 70 -3.79 -2.77 -20.16
C ALA A 70 -4.60 -3.34 -18.99
N SER A 71 -3.96 -3.90 -17.97
CA SER A 71 -4.64 -4.42 -16.78
C SER A 71 -5.42 -3.35 -16.03
N LEU A 72 -4.98 -2.09 -16.10
CA LEU A 72 -5.70 -0.96 -15.49
C LEU A 72 -7.08 -0.73 -16.12
N LEU A 73 -7.27 -1.14 -17.36
CA LEU A 73 -8.51 -0.97 -18.11
C LEU A 73 -9.39 -2.24 -18.09
N GLY A 74 -9.04 -3.21 -17.26
CA GLY A 74 -9.74 -4.49 -17.23
C GLY A 74 -9.55 -5.26 -18.53
N ASN A 75 -10.65 -5.64 -19.18
CA ASN A 75 -10.60 -6.43 -20.43
C ASN A 75 -10.50 -5.59 -21.69
N ASP A 76 -10.72 -4.28 -21.61
CA ASP A 76 -10.68 -3.40 -22.79
C ASP A 76 -9.27 -2.85 -23.00
N LYS A 77 -8.48 -3.63 -23.72
CA LYS A 77 -7.11 -3.25 -24.09
C LYS A 77 -7.02 -2.31 -25.28
N SER A 78 -8.13 -2.13 -26.01
CA SER A 78 -8.15 -1.32 -27.25
C SER A 78 -7.99 0.17 -26.97
N GLN A 79 -8.33 0.60 -25.76
CA GLN A 79 -8.28 2.00 -25.36
C GLN A 79 -6.93 2.44 -24.78
N LEU A 80 -6.03 1.49 -24.53
CA LEU A 80 -4.75 1.82 -23.91
C LEU A 80 -3.76 2.35 -24.94
N THR A 81 -3.42 3.62 -24.80
CA THR A 81 -2.26 4.23 -25.47
C THR A 81 -1.34 4.78 -24.38
N ALA A 82 -0.14 4.26 -24.29
CA ALA A 82 0.83 4.68 -23.28
C ALA A 82 2.25 4.65 -23.83
N THR A 83 3.09 5.53 -23.32
CA THR A 83 4.52 5.52 -23.62
C THR A 83 5.19 4.38 -22.89
N ALA A 84 5.98 3.59 -23.61
CA ALA A 84 6.83 2.57 -23.01
C ALA A 84 8.17 3.19 -22.61
N PHE A 85 8.64 2.86 -21.42
CA PHE A 85 9.90 3.32 -20.85
C PHE A 85 10.82 2.13 -20.61
N THR A 86 12.09 2.42 -20.31
CA THR A 86 13.00 1.42 -19.77
C THR A 86 12.47 0.91 -18.45
N SER A 87 12.53 -0.42 -18.23
CA SER A 87 12.09 -1.03 -16.98
C SER A 87 12.74 -0.37 -15.76
N GLU A 88 11.98 -0.20 -14.70
CA GLU A 88 12.47 0.36 -13.43
C GLU A 88 13.66 -0.43 -12.86
N ASP A 89 13.69 -1.75 -13.07
CA ASP A 89 14.81 -2.60 -12.63
C ASP A 89 16.13 -2.18 -13.29
N VAL A 90 16.08 -1.87 -14.59
CA VAL A 90 17.24 -1.40 -15.34
C VAL A 90 17.66 -0.01 -14.87
N MET A 91 16.71 0.88 -14.63
CA MET A 91 16.97 2.22 -14.13
C MET A 91 17.58 2.17 -12.72
N ALA A 92 17.03 1.33 -11.84
CA ALA A 92 17.53 1.15 -10.48
C ALA A 92 18.92 0.53 -10.44
N ALA A 93 19.25 -0.34 -11.41
CA ALA A 93 20.58 -0.95 -11.52
C ALA A 93 21.66 -0.01 -12.10
N SER A 94 21.26 1.17 -12.56
CA SER A 94 22.20 2.18 -13.04
C SER A 94 22.93 2.85 -11.88
N PHE A 95 24.10 3.45 -12.17
CA PHE A 95 24.82 4.26 -11.18
C PHE A 95 24.36 5.71 -11.14
N ASN A 96 23.31 6.05 -11.86
CA ASN A 96 22.78 7.41 -11.89
C ASN A 96 21.83 7.61 -10.69
N THR A 97 22.19 8.48 -9.79
CA THR A 97 21.42 8.78 -8.57
C THR A 97 20.28 9.78 -8.78
N GLU A 98 20.15 10.33 -9.99
CA GLU A 98 19.12 11.31 -10.34
C GLU A 98 17.90 10.72 -11.05
N ILE A 99 17.95 9.41 -11.37
CA ILE A 99 16.84 8.70 -12.00
C ILE A 99 15.79 8.31 -10.94
#